data_702fa1b7bc81c43f14664ca067a1247b
#
_entry.id   702fa1b7bc81c43f14664ca067a1247b
#
_cell.length_a   1.000
_cell.length_b   1.000
_cell.length_c   1.000
_cell.angle_alpha   90.00
_cell.angle_beta   90.00
_cell.angle_gamma   90.00
#
_symmetry.space_group_name_H-M   'P 1'
#
loop_
_entity.id
_entity.type
_entity.pdbx_description
1 polymer ?
#
loop_
_entity_poly.entity_id
_entity_poly.type
_entity_poly.pdbx_seq_one_letter_code
_entity_poly.pdbx_strand_id
1 'polypeptide(L)'
;MFWDNVAWLYDIFADGINRKANRALCAAVGELISPADDVLECACGTGLLTTVIAPRCKRLTATDFSAAMLRRAEKKCAKFGNVQLAQADILHLDYPDESFDAVVAANVIHLLDEPYRALQELERVCRPGGRLIIPTYMNRTDKGTTNRVSGAVSYTHLTLP
;
A
#
# COMPACT_ATOMS: atom_id res chain seq x y z
N MET A 1 -5.95 15.23 -12.93
CA MET A 1 -4.68 14.56 -12.59
C MET A 1 -4.59 13.24 -13.31
N PHE A 2 -3.39 12.75 -13.64
CA PHE A 2 -3.21 11.50 -14.39
C PHE A 2 -3.93 10.31 -13.71
N TRP A 3 -3.75 10.14 -12.41
CA TRP A 3 -4.35 9.03 -11.65
C TRP A 3 -5.88 9.07 -11.55
N ASP A 4 -6.49 10.24 -11.57
CA ASP A 4 -7.96 10.36 -11.58
C ASP A 4 -8.57 9.84 -12.88
N ASN A 5 -7.85 10.01 -13.99
CA ASN A 5 -8.30 9.59 -15.33
C ASN A 5 -8.08 8.10 -15.61
N VAL A 6 -7.17 7.45 -14.89
CA VAL A 6 -6.81 6.03 -15.11
C VAL A 6 -7.31 5.10 -14.01
N ALA A 7 -8.01 5.61 -12.99
CA ALA A 7 -8.48 4.81 -11.85
C ALA A 7 -9.32 3.58 -12.28
N TRP A 8 -10.14 3.70 -13.34
CA TRP A 8 -10.91 2.59 -13.87
C TRP A 8 -10.07 1.56 -14.64
N LEU A 9 -9.01 2.04 -15.31
CA LEU A 9 -8.08 1.19 -16.04
C LEU A 9 -7.18 0.42 -15.10
N TYR A 10 -6.83 1.05 -13.96
CA TYR A 10 -6.00 0.45 -12.92
C TYR A 10 -6.66 -0.80 -12.31
N ASP A 11 -7.98 -0.78 -12.04
CA ASP A 11 -8.71 -1.95 -11.56
C ASP A 11 -8.64 -3.12 -12.56
N ILE A 12 -8.79 -2.85 -13.86
CA ILE A 12 -8.73 -3.86 -14.92
C ILE A 12 -7.33 -4.47 -15.01
N PHE A 13 -6.27 -3.64 -14.92
CA PHE A 13 -4.89 -4.11 -14.96
C PHE A 13 -4.49 -4.83 -13.67
N ALA A 14 -4.93 -4.35 -12.51
CA ALA A 14 -4.64 -4.98 -11.22
C ALA A 14 -5.32 -6.34 -11.09
N ASP A 15 -6.58 -6.46 -11.51
CA ASP A 15 -7.36 -7.70 -11.38
C ASP A 15 -7.11 -8.71 -12.51
N GLY A 16 -6.72 -8.26 -13.71
CA GLY A 16 -6.61 -9.13 -14.89
C GLY A 16 -5.20 -9.69 -15.13
N ILE A 17 -4.18 -8.84 -15.15
CA ILE A 17 -2.84 -9.18 -15.67
C ILE A 17 -1.90 -9.71 -14.58
N ASN A 18 -2.04 -9.26 -13.32
CA ASN A 18 -1.12 -9.59 -12.22
C ASN A 18 -1.75 -10.38 -11.08
N ARG A 19 -2.79 -11.15 -11.33
CA ARG A 19 -3.56 -11.86 -10.29
C ARG A 19 -2.71 -12.72 -9.35
N LYS A 20 -1.69 -13.40 -9.87
CA LYS A 20 -0.78 -14.23 -9.06
C LYS A 20 0.14 -13.38 -8.18
N ALA A 21 0.70 -12.30 -8.74
CA ALA A 21 1.55 -11.37 -8.01
C ALA A 21 0.76 -10.60 -6.94
N ASN A 22 -0.48 -10.16 -7.25
CA ASN A 22 -1.37 -9.53 -6.29
C ASN A 22 -1.73 -10.46 -5.12
N ARG A 23 -1.99 -11.74 -5.39
CA ARG A 23 -2.26 -12.72 -4.31
C ARG A 23 -1.05 -12.91 -3.40
N ALA A 24 0.15 -13.02 -3.97
CA ALA A 24 1.38 -13.15 -3.19
C ALA A 24 1.65 -11.90 -2.35
N LEU A 25 1.45 -10.70 -2.92
CA LEU A 25 1.55 -9.43 -2.23
C LEU A 25 0.57 -9.36 -1.05
N CYS A 26 -0.70 -9.65 -1.30
CA CYS A 26 -1.75 -9.64 -0.29
C CYS A 26 -1.47 -10.62 0.85
N ALA A 27 -0.99 -11.82 0.54
CA ALA A 27 -0.63 -12.82 1.54
C ALA A 27 0.55 -12.32 2.40
N ALA A 28 1.64 -11.86 1.77
CA ALA A 28 2.83 -11.39 2.46
C ALA A 28 2.54 -10.18 3.37
N VAL A 29 1.79 -9.19 2.88
CA VAL A 29 1.40 -8.04 3.70
C VAL A 29 0.49 -8.46 4.84
N GLY A 30 -0.50 -9.34 4.57
CA GLY A 30 -1.43 -9.81 5.59
C GLY A 30 -0.77 -10.55 6.75
N GLU A 31 0.33 -11.27 6.51
CA GLU A 31 1.12 -11.97 7.55
C GLU A 31 1.91 -11.01 8.46
N LEU A 32 2.17 -9.79 7.98
CA LEU A 32 2.91 -8.78 8.72
C LEU A 32 2.01 -7.87 9.60
N ILE A 33 0.69 -8.04 9.54
CA ILE A 33 -0.27 -7.23 10.30
C ILE A 33 -0.78 -8.01 11.51
N SER A 34 -0.83 -7.34 12.66
CA SER A 34 -1.34 -7.89 13.93
C SER A 34 -2.73 -7.35 14.25
N PRO A 35 -3.60 -8.15 14.92
CA PRO A 35 -4.92 -7.71 15.35
C PRO A 35 -4.92 -6.51 16.31
N ALA A 36 -3.80 -6.21 16.95
CA ALA A 36 -3.66 -5.07 17.86
C ALA A 36 -3.22 -3.79 17.16
N ASP A 37 -2.81 -3.86 15.88
CA ASP A 37 -2.19 -2.75 15.17
C ASP A 37 -3.17 -1.62 14.83
N ASP A 38 -2.69 -0.40 15.03
CA ASP A 38 -3.15 0.79 14.35
C ASP A 38 -2.30 0.96 13.08
N VAL A 39 -2.93 0.79 11.91
CA VAL A 39 -2.24 0.71 10.60
C VAL A 39 -2.51 1.96 9.77
N LEU A 40 -1.46 2.49 9.13
CA LEU A 40 -1.57 3.45 8.04
C LEU A 40 -1.23 2.76 6.71
N GLU A 41 -2.11 2.87 5.73
CA GLU A 41 -1.86 2.49 4.34
C GLU A 41 -1.79 3.76 3.49
N CYS A 42 -0.63 4.03 2.88
CA CYS A 42 -0.44 5.14 1.95
C CYS A 42 -0.54 4.67 0.51
N ALA A 43 -1.13 5.50 -0.35
CA ALA A 43 -1.40 5.18 -1.76
C ALA A 43 -2.23 3.89 -1.90
N CYS A 44 -3.35 3.81 -1.17
CA CYS A 44 -4.20 2.62 -1.12
C CYS A 44 -4.89 2.30 -2.46
N GLY A 45 -4.87 3.24 -3.40
CA GLY A 45 -5.49 3.09 -4.70
C GLY A 45 -6.98 2.77 -4.59
N THR A 46 -7.40 1.73 -5.26
CA THR A 46 -8.81 1.26 -5.23
C THR A 46 -9.12 0.31 -4.07
N GLY A 47 -8.22 0.17 -3.09
CA GLY A 47 -8.45 -0.57 -1.85
C GLY A 47 -8.13 -2.06 -1.90
N LEU A 48 -7.25 -2.51 -2.80
CA LEU A 48 -6.88 -3.94 -2.89
C LEU A 48 -6.28 -4.45 -1.57
N LEU A 49 -5.22 -3.81 -1.08
CA LEU A 49 -4.59 -4.18 0.19
C LEU A 49 -5.44 -3.76 1.39
N THR A 50 -6.16 -2.65 1.30
CA THR A 50 -7.09 -2.19 2.34
C THR A 50 -8.04 -3.32 2.76
N THR A 51 -8.63 -4.05 1.78
CA THR A 51 -9.54 -5.17 2.06
C THR A 51 -8.86 -6.38 2.71
N VAL A 52 -7.54 -6.51 2.57
CA VAL A 52 -6.73 -7.57 3.19
C VAL A 52 -6.29 -7.19 4.59
N ILE A 53 -5.91 -5.94 4.80
CA ILE A 53 -5.41 -5.41 6.08
C ILE A 53 -6.56 -5.23 7.08
N ALA A 54 -7.70 -4.69 6.63
CA ALA A 54 -8.83 -4.34 7.49
C ALA A 54 -9.28 -5.47 8.45
N PRO A 55 -9.48 -6.72 8.00
CA PRO A 55 -9.90 -7.80 8.91
C PRO A 55 -8.79 -8.32 9.85
N ARG A 56 -7.56 -7.79 9.73
CA ARG A 56 -6.39 -8.25 10.45
C ARG A 56 -5.83 -7.27 11.47
N CYS A 57 -6.36 -6.05 11.50
CA CYS A 57 -5.86 -4.99 12.37
C CYS A 57 -6.97 -4.41 13.25
N LYS A 58 -6.57 -3.64 14.26
CA LYS A 58 -7.50 -2.93 15.14
C LYS A 58 -8.15 -1.76 14.44
N ARG A 59 -7.37 -0.92 13.79
CA ARG A 59 -7.81 0.24 13.01
C ARG A 59 -6.95 0.39 11.76
N LEU A 60 -7.56 0.82 10.67
CA LEU A 60 -6.89 1.08 9.41
C LEU A 60 -7.24 2.49 8.92
N THR A 61 -6.23 3.33 8.79
CA THR A 61 -6.31 4.58 8.05
C THR A 61 -5.70 4.34 6.67
N ALA A 62 -6.53 4.37 5.63
CA ALA A 62 -6.07 4.17 4.26
C ALA A 62 -6.17 5.50 3.50
N THR A 63 -5.05 5.91 2.91
CA THR A 63 -4.93 7.21 2.26
C THR A 63 -4.52 7.07 0.81
N ASP A 64 -5.01 7.99 -0.02
CA ASP A 64 -4.57 8.16 -1.40
C ASP A 64 -4.60 9.63 -1.79
N PHE A 65 -3.75 10.02 -2.71
CA PHE A 65 -3.75 11.38 -3.25
C PHE A 65 -4.95 11.64 -4.18
N SER A 66 -5.43 10.61 -4.87
CA SER A 66 -6.54 10.66 -5.82
C SER A 66 -7.89 10.44 -5.13
N ALA A 67 -8.75 11.46 -5.16
CA ALA A 67 -10.13 11.33 -4.71
C ALA A 67 -10.93 10.31 -5.54
N ALA A 68 -10.58 10.10 -6.82
CA ALA A 68 -11.23 9.09 -7.65
C ALA A 68 -10.89 7.66 -7.21
N MET A 69 -9.65 7.42 -6.78
CA MET A 69 -9.23 6.13 -6.17
C MET A 69 -9.97 5.88 -4.87
N LEU A 70 -10.03 6.86 -3.99
CA LEU A 70 -10.73 6.75 -2.70
C LEU A 70 -12.21 6.43 -2.85
N ARG A 71 -12.92 7.04 -3.80
CA ARG A 71 -14.33 6.69 -4.08
C ARG A 71 -14.53 5.23 -4.48
N ARG A 72 -13.53 4.60 -5.11
CA ARG A 72 -13.57 3.16 -5.46
C ARG A 72 -13.22 2.30 -4.24
N ALA A 73 -12.22 2.70 -3.49
CA ALA A 73 -11.85 2.05 -2.23
C ALA A 73 -13.00 2.04 -1.24
N GLU A 74 -13.74 3.15 -1.11
CA GLU A 74 -14.91 3.27 -0.24
C GLU A 74 -15.95 2.18 -0.51
N LYS A 75 -16.29 1.95 -1.78
CA LYS A 75 -17.26 0.91 -2.17
C LYS A 75 -16.77 -0.49 -1.78
N LYS A 76 -15.48 -0.78 -1.94
CA LYS A 76 -14.89 -2.07 -1.58
C LYS A 76 -14.78 -2.27 -0.06
N CYS A 77 -14.55 -1.17 0.67
CA CYS A 77 -14.28 -1.19 2.10
C CYS A 77 -15.50 -0.94 2.97
N ALA A 78 -16.67 -0.61 2.39
CA ALA A 78 -17.90 -0.26 3.11
C ALA A 78 -18.36 -1.28 4.17
N LYS A 79 -17.96 -2.53 4.04
CA LYS A 79 -18.27 -3.61 4.98
C LYS A 79 -17.38 -3.62 6.23
N PHE A 80 -16.30 -2.85 6.26
CA PHE A 80 -15.34 -2.85 7.37
C PHE A 80 -15.57 -1.63 8.26
N GLY A 81 -15.98 -1.86 9.51
CA GLY A 81 -16.24 -0.77 10.47
C GLY A 81 -14.98 -0.11 11.07
N ASN A 82 -13.81 -0.70 10.81
CA ASN A 82 -12.51 -0.23 11.34
C ASN A 82 -11.64 0.50 10.31
N VAL A 83 -12.18 0.80 9.12
CA VAL A 83 -11.47 1.50 8.05
C VAL A 83 -11.88 2.96 7.98
N GLN A 84 -10.91 3.85 7.99
CA GLN A 84 -11.07 5.26 7.68
C GLN A 84 -10.31 5.58 6.39
N LEU A 85 -11.01 6.13 5.40
CA LEU A 85 -10.41 6.61 4.16
C LEU A 85 -10.18 8.12 4.25
N ALA A 86 -9.01 8.58 3.82
CA ALA A 86 -8.68 10.00 3.81
C ALA A 86 -7.82 10.36 2.60
N GLN A 87 -8.03 11.55 2.05
CA GLN A 87 -7.14 12.08 1.02
C GLN A 87 -5.88 12.64 1.68
N ALA A 88 -4.71 12.19 1.24
CA ALA A 88 -3.43 12.65 1.76
C ALA A 88 -2.32 12.56 0.72
N ASP A 89 -1.32 13.43 0.88
CA ASP A 89 -0.07 13.39 0.15
C ASP A 89 0.97 12.61 0.97
N ILE A 90 1.51 11.55 0.41
CA ILE A 90 2.54 10.73 1.06
C ILE A 90 3.83 11.52 1.37
N LEU A 91 4.06 12.64 0.69
CA LEU A 91 5.18 13.57 0.94
C LEU A 91 4.92 14.49 2.15
N HIS A 92 3.68 14.55 2.63
CA HIS A 92 3.22 15.42 3.71
C HIS A 92 2.03 14.78 4.45
N LEU A 93 2.34 13.88 5.36
CA LEU A 93 1.32 13.20 6.15
C LEU A 93 0.90 14.05 7.36
N ASP A 94 -0.36 14.45 7.41
CA ASP A 94 -0.93 15.22 8.52
C ASP A 94 -1.30 14.30 9.71
N TYR A 95 -0.30 13.55 10.18
CA TYR A 95 -0.38 12.70 11.36
C TYR A 95 0.78 12.99 12.29
N PRO A 96 0.59 12.91 13.62
CA PRO A 96 1.68 13.05 14.59
C PRO A 96 2.77 12.00 14.38
N ASP A 97 3.97 12.29 14.88
CA ASP A 97 5.05 11.32 14.94
C ASP A 97 4.60 10.08 15.72
N GLU A 98 5.12 8.92 15.36
CA GLU A 98 4.93 7.66 16.11
C GLU A 98 3.45 7.28 16.33
N SER A 99 2.58 7.54 15.34
CA SER A 99 1.14 7.32 15.45
C SER A 99 0.70 5.90 15.14
N PHE A 100 1.47 5.15 14.33
CA PHE A 100 1.04 3.86 13.79
C PHE A 100 1.99 2.72 14.14
N ASP A 101 1.43 1.54 14.42
CA ASP A 101 2.18 0.32 14.70
C ASP A 101 2.73 -0.34 13.42
N ALA A 102 2.03 -0.14 12.30
CA ALA A 102 2.47 -0.56 10.97
C ALA A 102 2.12 0.51 9.93
N VAL A 103 3.04 0.76 9.02
CA VAL A 103 2.86 1.69 7.90
C VAL A 103 3.13 0.94 6.60
N VAL A 104 2.16 0.94 5.69
CA VAL A 104 2.19 0.21 4.42
C VAL A 104 2.19 1.19 3.26
N ALA A 105 3.12 1.03 2.31
CA ALA A 105 3.17 1.83 1.09
C ALA A 105 3.56 0.92 -0.10
N ALA A 106 2.54 0.36 -0.76
CA ALA A 106 2.74 -0.64 -1.81
C ALA A 106 2.84 0.00 -3.20
N ASN A 107 3.87 -0.37 -3.96
CA ASN A 107 4.03 0.00 -5.38
C ASN A 107 3.96 1.51 -5.68
N VAL A 108 4.34 2.37 -4.75
CA VAL A 108 4.24 3.83 -4.89
C VAL A 108 5.59 4.54 -4.88
N ILE A 109 6.55 4.12 -4.06
CA ILE A 109 7.80 4.87 -3.81
C ILE A 109 8.59 5.13 -5.11
N HIS A 110 8.64 4.17 -6.02
CA HIS A 110 9.34 4.29 -7.31
C HIS A 110 8.64 5.21 -8.33
N LEU A 111 7.43 5.68 -8.03
CA LEU A 111 6.66 6.59 -8.88
C LEU A 111 6.77 8.05 -8.44
N LEU A 112 7.44 8.31 -7.32
CA LEU A 112 7.55 9.63 -6.73
C LEU A 112 8.79 10.37 -7.22
N ASP A 113 8.66 11.68 -7.39
CA ASP A 113 9.80 12.57 -7.69
C ASP A 113 10.73 12.72 -6.49
N GLU A 114 10.18 12.66 -5.26
CA GLU A 114 10.91 12.80 -4.00
C GLU A 114 10.78 11.52 -3.11
N PRO A 115 11.31 10.36 -3.53
CA PRO A 115 11.11 9.10 -2.82
C PRO A 115 11.70 9.10 -1.40
N TYR A 116 12.82 9.79 -1.19
CA TYR A 116 13.44 9.89 0.14
C TYR A 116 12.60 10.68 1.13
N ARG A 117 11.92 11.73 0.67
CA ARG A 117 11.00 12.51 1.51
C ARG A 117 9.80 11.67 1.93
N ALA A 118 9.22 10.90 1.00
CA ALA A 118 8.16 9.96 1.34
C ALA A 118 8.62 8.95 2.40
N LEU A 119 9.82 8.36 2.25
CA LEU A 119 10.37 7.43 3.24
C LEU A 119 10.53 8.07 4.61
N GLN A 120 11.00 9.32 4.69
CA GLN A 120 11.12 10.07 5.94
C GLN A 120 9.75 10.30 6.61
N GLU A 121 8.72 10.64 5.84
CA GLU A 121 7.36 10.79 6.37
C GLU A 121 6.77 9.47 6.87
N LEU A 122 6.94 8.38 6.12
CA LEU A 122 6.50 7.06 6.52
C LEU A 122 7.21 6.59 7.81
N GLU A 123 8.51 6.84 7.92
CA GLU A 123 9.31 6.53 9.12
C GLU A 123 8.86 7.39 10.30
N ARG A 124 8.66 8.69 10.11
CA ARG A 124 8.23 9.62 11.14
C ARG A 124 6.92 9.22 11.82
N VAL A 125 5.93 8.80 11.03
CA VAL A 125 4.62 8.43 11.56
C VAL A 125 4.56 7.01 12.11
N CYS A 126 5.57 6.18 11.84
CA CYS A 126 5.69 4.83 12.37
C CYS A 126 6.30 4.87 13.78
N ARG A 127 5.74 4.10 14.71
CA ARG A 127 6.26 4.00 16.08
C ARG A 127 7.62 3.29 16.12
N PRO A 128 8.48 3.61 17.08
CA PRO A 128 9.64 2.76 17.39
C PRO A 128 9.19 1.31 17.66
N GLY A 129 9.89 0.35 17.09
CA GLY A 129 9.48 -1.05 17.10
C GLY A 129 8.33 -1.40 16.16
N GLY A 130 7.75 -0.41 15.49
CA GLY A 130 6.73 -0.58 14.46
C GLY A 130 7.30 -1.14 13.14
N ARG A 131 6.42 -1.43 12.20
CA ARG A 131 6.78 -2.06 10.92
C ARG A 131 6.52 -1.12 9.76
N LEU A 132 7.55 -0.90 8.96
CA LEU A 132 7.46 -0.21 7.68
C LEU A 132 7.46 -1.25 6.55
N ILE A 133 6.36 -1.35 5.80
CA ILE A 133 6.10 -2.39 4.81
C ILE A 133 5.98 -1.74 3.43
N ILE A 134 7.00 -1.90 2.59
CA ILE A 134 7.09 -1.27 1.26
C ILE A 134 7.25 -2.34 0.18
N PRO A 135 6.18 -3.06 -0.16
CA PRO A 135 6.26 -4.06 -1.22
C PRO A 135 6.26 -3.40 -2.60
N THR A 136 7.11 -3.92 -3.49
CA THR A 136 7.25 -3.43 -4.86
C THR A 136 7.31 -4.60 -5.83
N TYR A 137 6.60 -4.50 -6.95
CA TYR A 137 6.76 -5.47 -8.05
C TYR A 137 8.09 -5.24 -8.75
N MET A 138 8.86 -6.32 -8.87
CA MET A 138 10.10 -6.32 -9.65
C MET A 138 9.95 -7.25 -10.84
N ASN A 139 10.28 -6.73 -12.03
CA ASN A 139 10.47 -7.59 -13.19
C ASN A 139 11.82 -8.27 -13.06
N ARG A 140 11.80 -9.58 -12.92
CA ARG A 140 13.01 -10.38 -12.98
C ARG A 140 13.42 -10.49 -14.44
N THR A 141 14.36 -9.66 -14.89
CA THR A 141 15.08 -9.86 -16.15
C THR A 141 16.15 -10.91 -15.92
N ASP A 142 15.79 -12.19 -16.05
CA ASP A 142 16.78 -13.22 -16.27
C ASP A 142 17.44 -12.95 -17.63
N LYS A 143 18.73 -12.67 -17.62
CA LYS A 143 19.55 -12.66 -18.84
C LYS A 143 19.55 -14.08 -19.40
N GLY A 144 18.69 -14.36 -20.33
CA GLY A 144 18.64 -15.60 -21.07
C GLY A 144 17.23 -16.16 -21.25
N THR A 145 16.68 -15.91 -22.43
CA THR A 145 15.58 -16.64 -23.09
C THR A 145 14.15 -16.40 -22.62
N THR A 146 13.39 -15.79 -23.53
CA THR A 146 11.94 -15.82 -23.72
C THR A 146 11.05 -15.15 -22.67
N ASN A 147 10.34 -14.12 -23.13
CA ASN A 147 9.14 -13.47 -22.60
C ASN A 147 8.26 -14.37 -21.69
N ARG A 148 8.59 -14.43 -20.43
CA ARG A 148 7.68 -14.80 -19.36
C ARG A 148 7.77 -13.73 -18.28
N VAL A 149 6.72 -12.91 -18.18
CA VAL A 149 6.50 -12.01 -17.05
C VAL A 149 6.22 -12.87 -15.82
N SER A 150 7.27 -13.33 -15.17
CA SER A 150 7.16 -13.87 -13.82
C SER A 150 7.40 -12.71 -12.85
N GLY A 151 6.30 -12.07 -12.41
CA GLY A 151 6.37 -11.04 -11.39
C GLY A 151 6.92 -11.63 -10.09
N ALA A 152 8.18 -11.36 -9.77
CA ALA A 152 8.70 -11.55 -8.43
C ALA A 152 8.28 -10.33 -7.60
N VAL A 153 7.65 -10.55 -6.47
CA VAL A 153 7.39 -9.50 -5.47
C VAL A 153 8.64 -9.43 -4.59
N SER A 154 9.34 -8.30 -4.64
CA SER A 154 10.33 -7.96 -3.63
C SER A 154 9.67 -7.01 -2.63
N TYR A 155 9.79 -7.32 -1.37
CA TYR A 155 9.31 -6.44 -0.30
C TYR A 155 10.44 -6.17 0.68
N THR A 156 10.55 -4.92 1.09
CA THR A 156 11.41 -4.53 2.20
C THR A 156 10.53 -4.39 3.43
N HIS A 157 10.83 -5.16 4.44
CA HIS A 157 10.26 -5.08 5.77
C HIS A 157 11.34 -4.59 6.70
N LEU A 158 11.12 -3.43 7.31
CA LEU A 158 12.00 -2.86 8.31
C LEU A 158 11.22 -2.76 9.63
N THR A 159 11.81 -3.31 10.70
CA THR A 159 11.39 -2.98 12.06
C THR A 159 12.24 -1.81 12.50
N LEU A 160 11.62 -0.69 12.84
CA LEU A 160 12.32 0.49 13.31
C LEU A 160 12.89 0.26 14.71
N PRO A 161 14.09 0.78 15.00
CA PRO A 161 14.70 0.69 16.32
C PRO A 161 13.89 1.41 17.40
#